data_7e8450ac4206f5306cbab70e6eb1f667
#
_entry.id   7e8450ac4206f5306cbab70e6eb1f667
#
_cell.length_a   1.000
_cell.length_b   1.000
_cell.length_c   1.000
_cell.angle_alpha   90.00
_cell.angle_beta   90.00
_cell.angle_gamma   90.00
#
_symmetry.space_group_name_H-M   'P 1'
#
loop_
_entity.id
_entity.type
_entity.pdbx_description
1 polymer ?
#
loop_
_entity_poly.entity_id
_entity_poly.type
_entity_poly.pdbx_seq_one_letter_code
_entity_poly.pdbx_strand_id
1 'polypeptide(L)'
;MPESDSQQVRAALAGLTAAWRKGKTASIGAMLHPSVVFVHPGFAGRAEGRTACVATYDEFLRASIVLRYEEKEPSIDVFGDTAVATLRWEMAWEMGGQRSDDAGHDVYVLVRDGGRWLIAWRTLISAPPT
;
A
#
# COMPACT_ATOMS: atom_id res chain seq x y z
N MET A 1 -17.53 15.24 15.94
CA MET A 1 -16.21 15.84 15.66
C MET A 1 -15.66 15.27 14.37
N PRO A 2 -15.23 16.10 13.45
CA PRO A 2 -14.58 15.59 12.24
C PRO A 2 -13.26 14.92 12.61
N GLU A 3 -12.92 13.89 11.86
CA GLU A 3 -11.63 13.23 12.00
C GLU A 3 -10.48 14.17 11.61
N SER A 4 -9.35 14.06 12.29
CA SER A 4 -8.14 14.78 11.89
C SER A 4 -7.64 14.25 10.54
N ASP A 5 -6.81 15.04 9.86
CA ASP A 5 -6.19 14.61 8.61
C ASP A 5 -5.39 13.33 8.81
N SER A 6 -4.65 13.24 9.91
CA SER A 6 -3.87 12.05 10.24
C SER A 6 -4.75 10.81 10.40
N GLN A 7 -5.91 10.93 11.04
CA GLN A 7 -6.86 9.83 11.18
C GLN A 7 -7.45 9.42 9.83
N GLN A 8 -7.74 10.39 8.97
CA GLN A 8 -8.26 10.12 7.63
C GLN A 8 -7.23 9.39 6.76
N VAL A 9 -5.97 9.78 6.84
CA VAL A 9 -4.87 9.10 6.13
C VAL A 9 -4.73 7.67 6.65
N ARG A 10 -4.78 7.47 7.95
CA ARG A 10 -4.74 6.13 8.56
C ARG A 10 -5.89 5.26 8.06
N ALA A 11 -7.09 5.81 7.99
CA ALA A 11 -8.26 5.09 7.49
C ALA A 11 -8.10 4.72 6.01
N ALA A 12 -7.52 5.60 5.19
CA ALA A 12 -7.26 5.32 3.79
C ALA A 12 -6.29 4.14 3.62
N LEU A 13 -5.22 4.10 4.42
CA LEU A 13 -4.25 2.99 4.39
C LEU A 13 -4.87 1.68 4.87
N ALA A 14 -5.66 1.72 5.92
CA ALA A 14 -6.37 0.55 6.42
C ALA A 14 -7.36 0.02 5.38
N GLY A 15 -8.03 0.91 4.66
CA GLY A 15 -8.95 0.55 3.57
C GLY A 15 -8.23 -0.14 2.42
N LEU A 16 -7.05 0.35 2.06
CA LEU A 16 -6.22 -0.27 1.03
C LEU A 16 -5.86 -1.71 1.41
N THR A 17 -5.37 -1.91 2.62
CA THR A 17 -5.00 -3.24 3.10
C THR A 17 -6.20 -4.17 3.15
N ALA A 18 -7.34 -3.70 3.65
CA ALA A 18 -8.56 -4.50 3.67
C ALA A 18 -8.97 -4.93 2.25
N ALA A 19 -8.85 -4.03 1.28
CA ALA A 19 -9.23 -4.32 -0.10
C ALA A 19 -8.34 -5.40 -0.73
N TRP A 20 -7.01 -5.25 -0.64
CA TRP A 20 -6.13 -6.25 -1.27
C TRP A 20 -6.15 -7.59 -0.52
N ARG A 21 -6.32 -7.56 0.81
CA ARG A 21 -6.44 -8.80 1.59
C ARG A 21 -7.68 -9.62 1.21
N LYS A 22 -8.74 -8.94 0.78
CA LYS A 22 -9.98 -9.60 0.34
C LYS A 22 -10.00 -9.89 -1.16
N GLY A 23 -8.94 -9.53 -1.89
CA GLY A 23 -8.88 -9.69 -3.33
C GLY A 23 -9.77 -8.73 -4.11
N LYS A 24 -10.20 -7.64 -3.50
CA LYS A 24 -11.09 -6.65 -4.13
C LYS A 24 -10.29 -5.58 -4.85
N THR A 25 -9.58 -5.97 -5.90
CA THR A 25 -8.65 -5.08 -6.59
C THR A 25 -9.34 -3.91 -7.29
N ALA A 26 -10.58 -4.07 -7.72
CA ALA A 26 -11.35 -2.96 -8.28
C ALA A 26 -11.54 -1.83 -7.25
N SER A 27 -11.68 -2.17 -5.97
CA SER A 27 -11.79 -1.16 -4.90
C SER A 27 -10.48 -0.42 -4.67
N ILE A 28 -9.35 -1.07 -4.94
CA ILE A 28 -8.02 -0.43 -4.81
C ILE A 28 -7.91 0.75 -5.76
N GLY A 29 -8.38 0.61 -6.99
CA GLY A 29 -8.30 1.68 -7.98
C GLY A 29 -8.92 3.00 -7.51
N ALA A 30 -10.02 2.93 -6.77
CA ALA A 30 -10.70 4.11 -6.25
C ALA A 30 -9.89 4.83 -5.15
N MET A 31 -8.91 4.15 -4.55
CA MET A 31 -8.06 4.70 -3.48
C MET A 31 -6.78 5.32 -4.02
N LEU A 32 -6.52 5.18 -5.32
CA LEU A 32 -5.31 5.66 -5.96
C LEU A 32 -5.58 6.94 -6.75
N HIS A 33 -4.63 7.88 -6.67
CA HIS A 33 -4.66 9.05 -7.53
C HIS A 33 -4.55 8.61 -9.00
N PRO A 34 -5.21 9.28 -9.96
CA PRO A 34 -5.10 8.88 -11.37
C PRO A 34 -3.68 8.83 -11.92
N SER A 35 -2.77 9.65 -11.38
CA SER A 35 -1.36 9.70 -11.78
C SER A 35 -0.44 8.95 -10.81
N VAL A 36 -0.98 8.03 -10.03
CA VAL A 36 -0.23 7.27 -9.02
C VAL A 36 0.99 6.57 -9.61
N VAL A 37 2.06 6.49 -8.83
CA VAL A 37 3.28 5.77 -9.19
C VAL A 37 3.65 4.82 -8.05
N PHE A 38 3.88 3.56 -8.40
CA PHE A 38 4.47 2.57 -7.51
C PHE A 38 5.89 2.31 -7.98
N VAL A 39 6.87 2.57 -7.12
CA VAL A 39 8.27 2.26 -7.40
C VAL A 39 8.56 0.87 -6.84
N HIS A 40 9.08 -0.01 -7.71
CA HIS A 40 9.38 -1.39 -7.30
C HIS A 40 10.53 -1.44 -6.28
N PRO A 41 10.59 -2.49 -5.44
CA PRO A 41 11.66 -2.61 -4.46
C PRO A 41 13.04 -2.48 -5.09
N GLY A 42 13.94 -1.75 -4.41
CA GLY A 42 15.28 -1.50 -4.91
C GLY A 42 15.34 -0.49 -6.05
N PHE A 43 14.24 0.22 -6.30
CA PHE A 43 14.13 1.18 -7.40
C PHE A 43 14.39 0.55 -8.78
N ALA A 44 14.01 -0.72 -8.94
CA ALA A 44 14.28 -1.52 -10.14
C ALA A 44 13.27 -1.30 -11.26
N GLY A 45 12.42 -0.31 -11.15
CA GLY A 45 11.39 0.03 -12.13
C GLY A 45 10.18 0.62 -11.43
N ARG A 46 9.16 0.95 -12.22
CA ARG A 46 7.97 1.59 -11.66
C ARG A 46 6.73 1.27 -12.49
N ALA A 47 5.59 1.22 -11.81
CA ALA A 47 4.28 1.17 -12.43
C ALA A 47 3.69 2.58 -12.39
N GLU A 48 3.20 3.08 -13.50
CA GLU A 48 2.66 4.43 -13.61
C GLU A 48 1.19 4.38 -14.00
N GLY A 49 0.38 5.12 -13.26
CA GLY A 49 -1.06 5.21 -13.47
C GLY A 49 -1.83 4.14 -12.71
N ARG A 50 -3.12 4.42 -12.56
CA ARG A 50 -4.03 3.61 -11.75
C ARG A 50 -4.12 2.17 -12.24
N THR A 51 -4.29 1.97 -13.54
CA THR A 51 -4.43 0.62 -14.12
C THR A 51 -3.18 -0.22 -13.89
N ALA A 52 -2.00 0.33 -14.15
CA ALA A 52 -0.74 -0.40 -13.96
C ALA A 52 -0.50 -0.73 -12.49
N CYS A 53 -0.81 0.19 -11.60
CA CYS A 53 -0.62 -0.04 -10.17
C CYS A 53 -1.60 -1.07 -9.61
N VAL A 54 -2.86 -1.06 -10.04
CA VAL A 54 -3.82 -2.11 -9.66
C VAL A 54 -3.35 -3.47 -10.17
N ALA A 55 -2.78 -3.52 -11.37
CA ALA A 55 -2.28 -4.76 -11.95
C ALA A 55 -1.19 -5.41 -11.09
N THR A 56 -0.39 -4.63 -10.35
CA THR A 56 0.64 -5.20 -9.46
C THR A 56 0.00 -6.04 -8.34
N TYR A 57 -1.13 -5.60 -7.81
CA TYR A 57 -1.88 -6.38 -6.81
C TYR A 57 -2.48 -7.64 -7.41
N ASP A 58 -3.09 -7.52 -8.60
CA ASP A 58 -3.68 -8.67 -9.28
C ASP A 58 -2.65 -9.75 -9.57
N GLU A 59 -1.48 -9.36 -10.07
CA GLU A 59 -0.39 -10.28 -10.37
C GLU A 59 0.09 -11.01 -9.12
N PHE A 60 0.29 -10.26 -8.03
CA PHE A 60 0.73 -10.85 -6.77
C PHE A 60 -0.31 -11.83 -6.22
N LEU A 61 -1.58 -11.45 -6.22
CA LEU A 61 -2.65 -12.27 -5.67
C LEU A 61 -2.92 -13.52 -6.51
N ARG A 62 -2.66 -13.47 -7.81
CA ARG A 62 -2.79 -14.67 -8.67
C ARG A 62 -1.60 -15.61 -8.52
N ALA A 63 -0.42 -15.08 -8.27
CA ALA A 63 0.81 -15.86 -8.20
C ALA A 63 1.08 -16.44 -6.81
N SER A 64 0.42 -15.94 -5.77
CA SER A 64 0.75 -16.29 -4.40
C SER A 64 -0.48 -16.43 -3.51
N ILE A 65 -0.28 -17.14 -2.39
CA ILE A 65 -1.28 -17.25 -1.33
C ILE A 65 -0.67 -16.57 -0.10
N VAL A 66 -1.36 -15.58 0.43
CA VAL A 66 -0.93 -14.90 1.65
C VAL A 66 -1.43 -15.71 2.84
N LEU A 67 -0.50 -16.26 3.61
CA LEU A 67 -0.80 -17.08 4.77
C LEU A 67 -1.03 -16.25 6.02
N ARG A 68 -0.27 -15.14 6.15
CA ARG A 68 -0.34 -14.23 7.30
C ARG A 68 0.16 -12.86 6.85
N TYR A 69 -0.48 -11.80 7.32
CA TYR A 69 -0.04 -10.44 7.08
C TYR A 69 -0.33 -9.59 8.32
N GLU A 70 0.66 -8.88 8.79
CA GLU A 70 0.56 -7.97 9.93
C GLU A 70 1.18 -6.63 9.62
N GLU A 71 0.49 -5.55 9.97
CA GLU A 71 1.01 -4.19 9.87
C GLU A 71 1.14 -3.59 11.26
N LYS A 72 2.23 -2.85 11.48
CA LYS A 72 2.37 -2.02 12.67
C LYS A 72 1.65 -0.69 12.44
N GLU A 73 1.42 0.06 13.52
CA GLU A 73 0.86 1.40 13.43
C GLU A 73 1.67 2.27 12.48
N PRO A 74 1.05 2.94 11.51
CA PRO A 74 1.78 3.83 10.62
C PRO A 74 2.23 5.10 11.32
N SER A 75 3.37 5.63 10.87
CA SER A 75 3.80 7.00 11.18
C SER A 75 3.32 7.90 10.07
N ILE A 76 2.60 8.96 10.40
CA ILE A 76 1.95 9.82 9.42
C ILE A 76 2.35 11.27 9.67
N ASP A 77 2.86 11.93 8.63
CA ASP A 77 3.19 13.35 8.66
C ASP A 77 2.34 14.06 7.60
N VAL A 78 1.65 15.12 8.01
CA VAL A 78 0.72 15.84 7.14
C VAL A 78 1.26 17.24 6.85
N PHE A 79 1.29 17.59 5.58
CA PHE A 79 1.77 18.89 5.09
C PHE A 79 0.69 19.48 4.16
N GLY A 80 -0.31 20.16 4.75
CA GLY A 80 -1.43 20.69 3.97
C GLY A 80 -2.22 19.57 3.29
N ASP A 81 -2.23 19.56 1.97
CA ASP A 81 -2.95 18.56 1.17
C ASP A 81 -2.08 17.37 0.78
N THR A 82 -0.91 17.23 1.39
CA THR A 82 0.01 16.11 1.17
C THR A 82 0.32 15.43 2.50
N ALA A 83 0.41 14.11 2.49
CA ALA A 83 0.83 13.35 3.65
C ALA A 83 1.86 12.31 3.25
N VAL A 84 2.79 12.04 4.16
CA VAL A 84 3.76 10.95 4.03
C VAL A 84 3.47 9.96 5.15
N ALA A 85 3.33 8.70 4.79
CA ALA A 85 3.08 7.64 5.76
C ALA A 85 4.08 6.50 5.58
N THR A 86 4.59 6.00 6.68
CA THR A 86 5.47 4.83 6.67
C THR A 86 4.90 3.81 7.63
N LEU A 87 4.99 2.53 7.26
CA LEU A 87 4.58 1.46 8.15
C LEU A 87 5.46 0.25 7.96
N ARG A 88 5.63 -0.50 9.05
CA ARG A 88 6.32 -1.78 9.00
C ARG A 88 5.27 -2.89 8.88
N TRP A 89 5.60 -3.89 8.04
CA TRP A 89 4.76 -5.08 7.87
C TRP A 89 5.60 -6.35 7.94
N GLU A 90 4.93 -7.45 8.23
CA GLU A 90 5.49 -8.80 8.17
C GLU A 90 4.48 -9.69 7.46
N MET A 91 4.95 -10.59 6.62
CA MET A 91 4.10 -11.43 5.82
C MET A 91 4.69 -12.83 5.65
N ALA A 92 3.83 -13.84 5.77
CA ALA A 92 4.13 -15.19 5.33
C ALA A 92 3.28 -15.47 4.11
N TRP A 93 3.90 -15.95 3.05
CA TRP A 93 3.21 -16.21 1.78
C TRP A 93 3.79 -17.42 1.07
N GLU A 94 3.09 -17.89 0.08
CA GLU A 94 3.43 -19.10 -0.64
C GLU A 94 3.30 -18.88 -2.13
N MET A 95 4.28 -19.31 -2.89
CA MET A 95 4.28 -19.27 -4.35
C MET A 95 4.88 -20.56 -4.88
N GLY A 96 4.13 -21.24 -5.75
CA GLY A 96 4.58 -22.50 -6.32
C GLY A 96 4.89 -23.57 -5.29
N GLY A 97 4.15 -23.59 -4.18
CA GLY A 97 4.35 -24.55 -3.10
C GLY A 97 5.50 -24.23 -2.16
N GLN A 98 6.19 -23.07 -2.36
CA GLN A 98 7.27 -22.66 -1.50
C GLN A 98 6.84 -21.49 -0.62
N ARG A 99 7.08 -21.62 0.68
CA ARG A 99 6.77 -20.59 1.66
C ARG A 99 7.92 -19.60 1.79
N SER A 100 7.55 -18.33 1.90
CA SER A 100 8.48 -17.23 2.21
C SER A 100 7.95 -16.44 3.40
N ASP A 101 8.87 -15.99 4.24
CA ASP A 101 8.57 -15.09 5.35
C ASP A 101 9.36 -13.80 5.10
N ASP A 102 8.65 -12.70 4.90
CA ASP A 102 9.23 -11.43 4.53
C ASP A 102 8.79 -10.33 5.49
N ALA A 103 9.58 -9.27 5.54
CA ALA A 103 9.25 -8.07 6.27
C ALA A 103 9.75 -6.85 5.50
N GLY A 104 9.18 -5.72 5.76
CA GLY A 104 9.60 -4.48 5.10
C GLY A 104 8.92 -3.25 5.66
N HIS A 105 9.22 -2.14 5.02
CA HIS A 105 8.57 -0.87 5.26
C HIS A 105 7.93 -0.40 3.98
N ASP A 106 6.69 0.01 4.06
CA ASP A 106 6.03 0.74 2.98
C ASP A 106 6.19 2.24 3.23
N VAL A 107 6.45 2.98 2.17
CA VAL A 107 6.43 4.43 2.17
C VAL A 107 5.35 4.87 1.21
N TYR A 108 4.39 5.65 1.72
CA TYR A 108 3.27 6.17 0.93
C TYR A 108 3.31 7.68 0.93
N VAL A 109 3.05 8.27 -0.22
CA VAL A 109 2.71 9.69 -0.32
C VAL A 109 1.25 9.76 -0.73
N LEU A 110 0.45 10.48 0.05
CA LEU A 110 -0.96 10.68 -0.24
C LEU A 110 -1.22 12.16 -0.50
N VAL A 111 -2.18 12.42 -1.37
CA VAL A 111 -2.63 13.78 -1.64
C VAL A 111 -4.12 13.86 -1.42
N ARG A 112 -4.58 15.01 -0.92
CA ARG A 112 -6.01 15.26 -0.75
C ARG A 112 -6.55 15.88 -2.02
N ASP A 113 -7.54 15.24 -2.61
CA ASP A 113 -8.18 15.67 -3.83
C ASP A 113 -9.69 15.50 -3.67
N GLY A 114 -10.44 16.58 -3.83
CA GLY A 114 -11.89 16.55 -3.66
C GLY A 114 -12.32 16.12 -2.27
N GLY A 115 -11.57 16.45 -1.24
CA GLY A 115 -11.86 16.09 0.14
C GLY A 115 -11.49 14.66 0.52
N ARG A 116 -10.86 13.92 -0.39
CA ARG A 116 -10.43 12.54 -0.16
C ARG A 116 -8.91 12.42 -0.22
N TRP A 117 -8.36 11.60 0.66
CA TRP A 117 -6.94 11.27 0.61
C TRP A 117 -6.72 10.10 -0.35
N LEU A 118 -5.91 10.32 -1.39
CA LEU A 118 -5.61 9.32 -2.41
C LEU A 118 -4.12 9.02 -2.39
N ILE A 119 -3.76 7.76 -2.62
CA ILE A 119 -2.36 7.34 -2.70
C ILE A 119 -1.80 7.82 -4.04
N ALA A 120 -0.76 8.65 -4.00
CA ALA A 120 -0.12 9.22 -5.18
C ALA A 120 1.23 8.56 -5.50
N TRP A 121 1.89 7.99 -4.50
CA TRP A 121 3.21 7.39 -4.68
C TRP A 121 3.43 6.34 -3.60
N ARG A 122 4.10 5.26 -3.96
CA ARG A 122 4.43 4.20 -3.01
C ARG A 122 5.73 3.52 -3.38
N THR A 123 6.55 3.19 -2.39
CA THR A 123 7.63 2.23 -2.54
C THR A 123 7.67 1.31 -1.33
N LEU A 124 8.38 0.21 -1.50
CA LEU A 124 8.55 -0.82 -0.50
C LEU A 124 10.04 -1.03 -0.29
N ILE A 125 10.47 -1.03 0.96
CA ILE A 125 11.84 -1.30 1.33
C ILE A 125 11.86 -2.59 2.13
N SER A 126 12.55 -3.62 1.61
CA SER A 126 12.66 -4.89 2.31
C SER A 126 13.51 -4.74 3.56
N ALA A 127 13.16 -5.46 4.61
CA ALA A 127 13.89 -5.49 5.86
C ALA A 127 13.95 -6.95 6.34
N PRO A 128 14.96 -7.32 7.13
CA PRO A 128 14.99 -8.67 7.69
C PRO A 128 13.82 -8.86 8.65
N PRO A 129 13.19 -10.06 8.67
CA PRO A 129 12.22 -10.40 9.71
C PRO A 129 12.89 -10.35 11.08
N THR A 130 12.15 -9.92 12.09
CA THR A 130 12.66 -9.86 13.47
C THR A 130 12.16 -11.01 14.31
#